data_a3878e6e4bf1dd7f9003876bc87fd1c9
#
_entry.id   a3878e6e4bf1dd7f9003876bc87fd1c9
#
_cell.length_a   1.000
_cell.length_b   1.000
_cell.length_c   1.000
_cell.angle_alpha   90.00
_cell.angle_beta   90.00
_cell.angle_gamma   90.00
#
_symmetry.space_group_name_H-M   'P 1'
#
loop_
_entity.id
_entity.type
_entity.pdbx_description
1 polymer ?
#
loop_
_entity_poly.entity_id
_entity_poly.type
_entity_poly.pdbx_seq_one_letter_code
_entity_poly.pdbx_strand_id
1 'polypeptide(L)'
;ILNTEYLSESVLSVEGKKKLGKTVWHRLWKHMALEKNLIYLIKNLTDMLKKKQIHTDKLLWRIMSDSGMVLKKHYDMAVAYLEGGATYFVHDHVEADQKFTFLHVDYSYAGYTRALDLDCYPDFDRIFTVSDEVKKSFLQVYPECAGKTVVFHNLLDKEEIKRKAELPGGFSDEYKGKRILTVGRLTAQKAYETAIDAMKLLKDQSEQVRWYVLGEGELRKKLQQKIEELGLAEDFLLLGAVENPYPYYRQCDLYVHETRFEGKSIAVQEAQILGCTILVSDCSGNREQVENGVDGVLCQLDARDISEHI
;
A
#
# COMPACT_ATOMS: atom_id res chain seq x y z
N ILE A 1 -15.07 -17.55 5.42
CA ILE A 1 -14.74 -17.89 4.02
C ILE A 1 -15.54 -16.94 3.17
N LEU A 2 -14.89 -15.90 2.68
CA LEU A 2 -15.44 -14.99 1.71
C LEU A 2 -16.02 -15.79 0.55
N ASN A 3 -17.16 -15.34 0.01
CA ASN A 3 -17.76 -15.96 -1.14
C ASN A 3 -16.70 -16.10 -2.25
N THR A 4 -16.25 -17.30 -2.52
CA THR A 4 -15.14 -17.61 -3.42
C THR A 4 -15.37 -17.19 -4.87
N GLU A 5 -16.60 -16.85 -5.26
CA GLU A 5 -16.89 -16.26 -6.57
C GLU A 5 -16.16 -14.93 -6.81
N TYR A 6 -15.76 -14.20 -5.74
CA TYR A 6 -14.99 -12.96 -5.87
C TYR A 6 -13.50 -13.18 -6.01
N LEU A 7 -12.99 -14.33 -5.54
CA LEU A 7 -11.57 -14.62 -5.48
C LEU A 7 -11.03 -15.31 -6.74
N SER A 8 -11.94 -15.72 -7.65
CA SER A 8 -11.51 -16.40 -8.88
C SER A 8 -10.84 -15.50 -9.91
N GLU A 9 -10.98 -14.16 -9.76
CA GLU A 9 -10.38 -13.19 -10.65
C GLU A 9 -9.91 -11.97 -9.84
N SER A 10 -8.75 -11.41 -10.20
CA SER A 10 -8.27 -10.18 -9.57
C SER A 10 -9.29 -9.06 -9.74
N VAL A 11 -9.72 -8.43 -8.64
CA VAL A 11 -10.57 -7.23 -8.66
C VAL A 11 -9.93 -6.05 -9.42
N LEU A 12 -8.65 -6.13 -9.73
CA LEU A 12 -7.91 -5.16 -10.54
C LEU A 12 -8.04 -5.44 -12.03
N SER A 13 -8.45 -6.65 -12.45
CA SER A 13 -8.69 -6.97 -13.86
C SER A 13 -9.93 -6.26 -14.39
N VAL A 14 -10.02 -6.09 -15.71
CA VAL A 14 -11.20 -5.48 -16.36
C VAL A 14 -12.46 -6.34 -16.13
N GLU A 15 -12.30 -7.67 -16.17
CA GLU A 15 -13.40 -8.61 -15.91
C GLU A 15 -13.80 -8.63 -14.45
N GLY A 16 -12.82 -8.63 -13.52
CA GLY A 16 -13.07 -8.51 -12.09
C GLY A 16 -13.82 -7.23 -11.73
N LYS A 17 -13.46 -6.09 -12.31
CA LYS A 17 -14.18 -4.80 -12.14
C LYS A 17 -15.63 -4.87 -12.66
N LYS A 18 -15.87 -5.51 -13.81
CA LYS A 18 -17.24 -5.70 -14.35
C LYS A 18 -18.07 -6.62 -13.47
N LYS A 19 -17.49 -7.72 -13.00
CA LYS A 19 -18.14 -8.69 -12.10
C LYS A 19 -18.48 -8.05 -10.76
N LEU A 20 -17.54 -7.27 -10.21
CA LEU A 20 -17.71 -6.46 -9.01
C LEU A 20 -18.88 -5.48 -9.17
N GLY A 21 -18.89 -4.69 -10.25
CA GLY A 21 -19.97 -3.74 -10.53
C GLY A 21 -21.35 -4.39 -10.63
N LYS A 22 -21.46 -5.54 -11.32
CA LYS A 22 -22.72 -6.31 -11.39
C LYS A 22 -23.17 -6.82 -10.01
N THR A 23 -22.23 -7.28 -9.19
CA THR A 23 -22.54 -7.79 -7.86
C THR A 23 -22.98 -6.68 -6.91
N VAL A 24 -22.26 -5.54 -6.91
CA VAL A 24 -22.65 -4.35 -6.14
C VAL A 24 -24.06 -3.90 -6.55
N TRP A 25 -24.33 -3.81 -7.86
CA TRP A 25 -25.64 -3.43 -8.38
C TRP A 25 -26.73 -4.40 -7.95
N HIS A 26 -26.53 -5.72 -8.12
CA HIS A 26 -27.49 -6.74 -7.75
C HIS A 26 -27.82 -6.72 -6.24
N ARG A 27 -26.83 -6.43 -5.39
CA ARG A 27 -26.98 -6.40 -3.93
C ARG A 27 -27.58 -5.11 -3.41
N LEU A 28 -27.31 -3.97 -4.05
CA LEU A 28 -28.03 -2.72 -3.77
C LEU A 28 -29.55 -2.89 -3.96
N TRP A 29 -29.96 -3.71 -4.94
CA TRP A 29 -31.40 -3.95 -5.23
C TRP A 29 -32.03 -5.04 -4.38
N LYS A 30 -31.30 -6.06 -3.97
CA LYS A 30 -31.85 -7.28 -3.38
C LYS A 30 -31.98 -7.26 -1.86
N HIS A 31 -31.19 -6.45 -1.17
CA HIS A 31 -31.25 -6.30 0.27
C HIS A 31 -32.01 -5.01 0.61
N MET A 32 -33.06 -5.11 1.43
CA MET A 32 -33.93 -4.01 1.90
C MET A 32 -33.16 -2.91 2.71
N ALA A 33 -31.84 -2.92 2.70
CA ALA A 33 -30.95 -1.88 3.20
C ALA A 33 -30.67 -0.78 2.16
N LEU A 34 -31.47 -0.68 1.08
CA LEU A 34 -31.27 0.26 -0.02
C LEU A 34 -31.13 1.71 0.50
N GLU A 35 -31.99 2.10 1.43
CA GLU A 35 -32.00 3.45 1.97
C GLU A 35 -30.74 3.75 2.77
N LYS A 36 -30.30 2.84 3.67
CA LYS A 36 -29.07 3.01 4.47
C LYS A 36 -27.83 3.05 3.59
N ASN A 37 -27.74 2.16 2.62
CA ASN A 37 -26.63 2.11 1.68
C ASN A 37 -26.59 3.32 0.74
N LEU A 38 -27.75 3.83 0.32
CA LEU A 38 -27.83 5.02 -0.50
C LEU A 38 -27.40 6.28 0.27
N ILE A 39 -27.86 6.44 1.51
CA ILE A 39 -27.46 7.53 2.40
C ILE A 39 -25.94 7.48 2.66
N TYR A 40 -25.43 6.29 2.94
CA TYR A 40 -24.00 6.06 3.13
C TYR A 40 -23.17 6.49 1.88
N LEU A 41 -23.60 6.03 0.70
CA LEU A 41 -22.93 6.36 -0.57
C LEU A 41 -22.96 7.87 -0.85
N ILE A 42 -24.14 8.50 -0.72
CA ILE A 42 -24.31 9.94 -0.99
C ILE A 42 -23.43 10.76 -0.03
N LYS A 43 -23.47 10.44 1.28
CA LYS A 43 -22.66 11.15 2.28
C LYS A 43 -21.18 11.05 2.01
N ASN A 44 -20.67 9.82 1.82
CA ASN A 44 -19.24 9.62 1.61
C ASN A 44 -18.77 10.15 0.25
N LEU A 45 -19.56 10.00 -0.81
CA LEU A 45 -19.24 10.58 -2.11
C LEU A 45 -19.19 12.10 -2.06
N THR A 46 -20.13 12.72 -1.35
CA THR A 46 -20.14 14.19 -1.16
C THR A 46 -18.88 14.67 -0.44
N ASP A 47 -18.45 13.97 0.61
CA ASP A 47 -17.24 14.30 1.35
C ASP A 47 -15.97 14.09 0.51
N MET A 48 -15.91 13.03 -0.26
CA MET A 48 -14.80 12.74 -1.19
C MET A 48 -14.70 13.80 -2.30
N LEU A 49 -15.83 14.24 -2.86
CA LEU A 49 -15.87 15.31 -3.87
C LEU A 49 -15.39 16.64 -3.30
N LYS A 50 -15.80 17.00 -2.07
CA LYS A 50 -15.32 18.20 -1.38
C LYS A 50 -13.81 18.20 -1.17
N LYS A 51 -13.25 17.02 -0.81
CA LYS A 51 -11.81 16.81 -0.59
C LYS A 51 -11.02 16.61 -1.90
N LYS A 52 -11.70 16.55 -3.05
CA LYS A 52 -11.12 16.21 -4.37
C LYS A 52 -10.35 14.88 -4.39
N GLN A 53 -10.74 13.95 -3.51
CA GLN A 53 -10.16 12.60 -3.39
C GLN A 53 -11.27 11.57 -3.48
N ILE A 54 -11.36 10.87 -4.60
CA ILE A 54 -12.39 9.83 -4.82
C ILE A 54 -11.75 8.46 -4.67
N HIS A 55 -12.18 7.75 -3.63
CA HIS A 55 -11.76 6.37 -3.34
C HIS A 55 -12.96 5.43 -3.54
N THR A 56 -13.27 5.12 -4.80
CA THR A 56 -14.42 4.26 -5.15
C THR A 56 -14.29 2.86 -4.58
N ASP A 57 -13.08 2.33 -4.48
CA ASP A 57 -12.77 1.04 -3.86
C ASP A 57 -13.25 0.98 -2.41
N LYS A 58 -12.99 2.02 -1.61
CA LYS A 58 -13.40 2.09 -0.21
C LYS A 58 -14.91 2.18 -0.02
N LEU A 59 -15.59 2.96 -0.85
CA LEU A 59 -17.05 3.03 -0.86
C LEU A 59 -17.69 1.66 -1.16
N LEU A 60 -17.10 0.92 -2.09
CA LEU A 60 -17.60 -0.39 -2.50
C LEU A 60 -17.30 -1.47 -1.47
N TRP A 61 -16.19 -1.36 -0.72
CA TRP A 61 -15.82 -2.33 0.30
C TRP A 61 -16.86 -2.49 1.39
N ARG A 62 -17.48 -1.39 1.85
CA ARG A 62 -18.55 -1.48 2.86
C ARG A 62 -19.76 -2.24 2.33
N ILE A 63 -20.22 -1.92 1.12
CA ILE A 63 -21.34 -2.60 0.47
C ILE A 63 -21.02 -4.08 0.25
N MET A 64 -19.77 -4.40 -0.08
CA MET A 64 -19.30 -5.78 -0.25
C MET A 64 -19.26 -6.53 1.07
N SER A 65 -18.83 -5.89 2.15
CA SER A 65 -18.85 -6.48 3.48
C SER A 65 -20.28 -6.81 3.92
N ASP A 66 -21.21 -5.86 3.80
CA ASP A 66 -22.63 -6.06 4.14
C ASP A 66 -23.27 -7.20 3.35
N SER A 67 -22.71 -7.54 2.21
CA SER A 67 -23.17 -8.63 1.36
C SER A 67 -22.51 -9.96 1.67
N GLY A 68 -21.58 -9.97 2.61
CA GLY A 68 -20.86 -11.14 3.05
C GLY A 68 -21.77 -12.17 3.74
N MET A 69 -21.25 -13.38 3.88
CA MET A 69 -21.91 -14.44 4.61
C MET A 69 -21.67 -14.22 6.11
N VAL A 70 -22.75 -14.13 6.87
CA VAL A 70 -22.65 -14.13 8.34
C VAL A 70 -22.15 -15.50 8.80
N LEU A 71 -21.06 -15.52 9.57
CA LEU A 71 -20.56 -16.73 10.18
C LEU A 71 -21.41 -17.05 11.41
N LYS A 72 -22.17 -18.15 11.34
CA LYS A 72 -23.05 -18.60 12.44
C LYS A 72 -22.31 -19.22 13.63
N LYS A 73 -21.03 -19.51 13.45
CA LYS A 73 -20.19 -20.10 14.52
C LYS A 73 -19.68 -18.98 15.40
N HIS A 74 -19.76 -19.17 16.71
CA HIS A 74 -19.10 -18.34 17.70
C HIS A 74 -17.62 -18.71 17.81
N TYR A 75 -16.73 -17.74 17.99
CA TYR A 75 -15.29 -17.90 18.08
C TYR A 75 -14.77 -17.27 19.38
N ASP A 76 -13.71 -17.81 19.94
CA ASP A 76 -13.03 -17.20 21.09
C ASP A 76 -12.36 -15.87 20.67
N MET A 77 -11.87 -15.80 19.42
CA MET A 77 -11.18 -14.63 18.88
C MET A 77 -11.43 -14.49 17.39
N ALA A 78 -11.62 -13.24 16.94
CA ALA A 78 -11.66 -12.87 15.53
C ALA A 78 -10.66 -11.74 15.26
N VAL A 79 -9.87 -11.88 14.20
CA VAL A 79 -8.82 -10.92 13.83
C VAL A 79 -8.99 -10.46 12.40
N ALA A 80 -9.12 -9.14 12.21
CA ALA A 80 -9.04 -8.50 10.92
C ALA A 80 -7.60 -8.02 10.69
N TYR A 81 -6.87 -8.67 9.79
CA TYR A 81 -5.46 -8.33 9.51
C TYR A 81 -5.27 -7.12 8.60
N LEU A 82 -6.36 -6.51 8.10
CA LEU A 82 -6.32 -5.32 7.26
C LEU A 82 -7.49 -4.41 7.61
N GLU A 83 -7.25 -3.12 7.49
CA GLU A 83 -8.30 -2.10 7.56
C GLU A 83 -9.31 -2.21 6.41
N GLY A 84 -10.46 -1.56 6.54
CA GLY A 84 -11.51 -1.55 5.52
C GLY A 84 -12.33 -2.84 5.49
N GLY A 85 -12.46 -3.50 4.36
CA GLY A 85 -13.37 -4.62 4.17
C GLY A 85 -13.19 -5.78 5.14
N ALA A 86 -11.95 -6.13 5.50
CA ALA A 86 -11.66 -7.17 6.49
C ALA A 86 -12.15 -6.77 7.90
N THR A 87 -11.90 -5.51 8.28
CA THR A 87 -12.36 -4.94 9.55
C THR A 87 -13.89 -4.92 9.61
N TYR A 88 -14.55 -4.43 8.56
CA TYR A 88 -16.02 -4.39 8.50
C TYR A 88 -16.64 -5.78 8.54
N PHE A 89 -16.02 -6.75 7.86
CA PHE A 89 -16.50 -8.13 7.87
C PHE A 89 -16.42 -8.74 9.26
N VAL A 90 -15.28 -8.58 9.96
CA VAL A 90 -15.13 -9.10 11.33
C VAL A 90 -16.09 -8.39 12.29
N HIS A 91 -16.28 -7.08 12.14
CA HIS A 91 -17.21 -6.32 12.95
C HIS A 91 -18.64 -6.84 12.80
N ASP A 92 -19.13 -6.94 11.55
CA ASP A 92 -20.55 -7.10 11.26
C ASP A 92 -21.00 -8.57 11.13
N HIS A 93 -20.10 -9.47 10.74
CA HIS A 93 -20.45 -10.83 10.29
C HIS A 93 -19.80 -11.96 11.08
N VAL A 94 -18.98 -11.63 12.10
CA VAL A 94 -18.32 -12.62 12.93
C VAL A 94 -18.73 -12.42 14.37
N GLU A 95 -19.26 -13.45 15.00
CA GLU A 95 -19.49 -13.51 16.45
C GLU A 95 -18.26 -14.06 17.14
N ALA A 96 -17.66 -13.28 18.07
CA ALA A 96 -16.49 -13.68 18.83
C ALA A 96 -16.46 -13.00 20.20
N ASP A 97 -15.82 -13.67 21.19
CA ASP A 97 -15.59 -13.12 22.52
C ASP A 97 -14.65 -11.92 22.49
N GLN A 98 -13.66 -11.95 21.59
CA GLN A 98 -12.70 -10.87 21.36
C GLN A 98 -12.57 -10.58 19.88
N LYS A 99 -12.55 -9.28 19.52
CA LYS A 99 -12.34 -8.82 18.15
C LYS A 99 -11.14 -7.90 18.09
N PHE A 100 -10.20 -8.22 17.19
CA PHE A 100 -8.99 -7.44 16.96
C PHE A 100 -8.91 -6.96 15.51
N THR A 101 -8.28 -5.80 15.29
CA THR A 101 -8.06 -5.28 13.94
C THR A 101 -6.67 -4.67 13.79
N PHE A 102 -6.13 -4.71 12.59
CA PHE A 102 -4.84 -4.14 12.23
C PHE A 102 -5.01 -2.98 11.25
N LEU A 103 -4.18 -1.94 11.41
CA LEU A 103 -4.07 -0.77 10.56
C LEU A 103 -2.64 -0.68 10.01
N HIS A 104 -2.50 -0.71 8.68
CA HIS A 104 -1.22 -0.75 7.98
C HIS A 104 -0.90 0.55 7.24
N VAL A 105 -1.85 1.47 7.13
CA VAL A 105 -1.71 2.71 6.37
C VAL A 105 -1.91 3.92 7.26
N ASP A 106 -1.32 5.06 6.87
CA ASP A 106 -1.69 6.34 7.46
C ASP A 106 -3.18 6.60 7.20
N TYR A 107 -3.96 6.56 8.28
CA TYR A 107 -5.42 6.57 8.25
C TYR A 107 -5.99 7.82 7.55
N SER A 108 -5.39 8.97 7.81
CA SER A 108 -5.83 10.25 7.26
C SER A 108 -5.47 10.38 5.77
N TYR A 109 -4.24 10.06 5.40
CA TYR A 109 -3.80 10.10 4.00
C TYR A 109 -4.46 9.04 3.14
N ALA A 110 -4.77 7.87 3.71
CA ALA A 110 -5.51 6.83 3.01
C ALA A 110 -6.98 7.17 2.73
N GLY A 111 -7.45 8.33 3.21
CA GLY A 111 -8.80 8.84 2.97
C GLY A 111 -9.88 8.10 3.75
N TYR A 112 -9.53 7.42 4.86
CA TYR A 112 -10.50 6.83 5.78
C TYR A 112 -11.15 7.91 6.63
N THR A 113 -12.42 7.69 7.00
CA THR A 113 -13.21 8.59 7.84
C THR A 113 -14.17 7.79 8.71
N ARG A 114 -14.60 8.35 9.84
CA ARG A 114 -15.64 7.74 10.69
C ARG A 114 -16.91 7.40 9.92
N ALA A 115 -17.32 8.27 8.99
CA ALA A 115 -18.49 8.06 8.17
C ALA A 115 -18.32 6.87 7.19
N LEU A 116 -17.10 6.69 6.66
CA LEU A 116 -16.77 5.57 5.79
C LEU A 116 -16.76 4.24 6.55
N ASP A 117 -16.24 4.25 7.77
CA ASP A 117 -16.10 3.06 8.62
C ASP A 117 -17.36 2.77 9.44
N LEU A 118 -18.38 3.64 9.39
CA LEU A 118 -19.60 3.56 10.23
C LEU A 118 -19.29 3.36 11.72
N ASP A 119 -18.24 4.01 12.19
CA ASP A 119 -17.80 3.95 13.59
C ASP A 119 -17.51 2.54 14.14
N CYS A 120 -17.07 1.60 13.30
CA CYS A 120 -16.87 0.20 13.73
C CYS A 120 -15.69 -0.01 14.71
N TYR A 121 -14.67 0.85 14.71
CA TYR A 121 -13.46 0.65 15.52
C TYR A 121 -13.69 0.70 17.05
N PRO A 122 -14.60 1.52 17.60
CA PRO A 122 -14.94 1.48 19.02
C PRO A 122 -15.41 0.11 19.54
N ASP A 123 -15.90 -0.77 18.68
CA ASP A 123 -16.42 -2.08 19.08
C ASP A 123 -15.35 -3.18 19.09
N PHE A 124 -14.11 -2.89 18.65
CA PHE A 124 -13.00 -3.83 18.76
C PHE A 124 -12.34 -3.76 20.14
N ASP A 125 -11.88 -4.89 20.68
CA ASP A 125 -11.19 -4.99 21.96
C ASP A 125 -9.76 -4.48 21.87
N ARG A 126 -9.08 -4.69 20.73
CA ARG A 126 -7.75 -4.17 20.45
C ARG A 126 -7.63 -3.73 19.00
N ILE A 127 -6.87 -2.65 18.82
CA ILE A 127 -6.53 -2.10 17.51
C ILE A 127 -5.01 -2.05 17.44
N PHE A 128 -4.43 -2.74 16.48
CA PHE A 128 -3.00 -2.79 16.25
C PHE A 128 -2.62 -1.88 15.09
N THR A 129 -1.61 -1.05 15.28
CA THR A 129 -1.05 -0.19 14.24
C THR A 129 0.40 -0.61 13.98
N VAL A 130 0.83 -0.55 12.72
CA VAL A 130 2.19 -1.00 12.35
C VAL A 130 3.29 -0.02 12.72
N SER A 131 2.93 1.21 13.15
CA SER A 131 3.86 2.25 13.55
C SER A 131 3.20 3.25 14.50
N ASP A 132 4.02 4.08 15.17
CA ASP A 132 3.52 5.16 16.03
C ASP A 132 2.82 6.26 15.22
N GLU A 133 3.30 6.56 14.02
CA GLU A 133 2.66 7.53 13.13
C GLU A 133 1.28 7.05 12.65
N VAL A 134 1.12 5.75 12.32
CA VAL A 134 -0.20 5.17 12.02
C VAL A 134 -1.13 5.28 13.23
N LYS A 135 -0.63 4.99 14.44
CA LYS A 135 -1.38 5.15 15.69
C LYS A 135 -1.83 6.59 15.89
N LYS A 136 -0.92 7.55 15.74
CA LYS A 136 -1.18 8.97 15.89
C LYS A 136 -2.23 9.46 14.88
N SER A 137 -2.07 9.12 13.61
CA SER A 137 -3.02 9.46 12.54
C SER A 137 -4.41 8.88 12.81
N PHE A 138 -4.51 7.63 13.24
CA PHE A 138 -5.77 6.98 13.60
C PHE A 138 -6.44 7.65 14.81
N LEU A 139 -5.67 7.94 15.87
CA LEU A 139 -6.20 8.55 17.09
C LEU A 139 -6.63 10.02 16.91
N GLN A 140 -6.20 10.71 15.86
CA GLN A 140 -6.79 12.01 15.49
C GLN A 140 -8.26 11.89 15.11
N VAL A 141 -8.68 10.73 14.57
CA VAL A 141 -10.05 10.45 14.14
C VAL A 141 -10.85 9.71 15.23
N TYR A 142 -10.19 8.81 15.96
CA TYR A 142 -10.79 7.97 17.02
C TYR A 142 -10.05 8.12 18.37
N PRO A 143 -10.06 9.32 18.99
CA PRO A 143 -9.34 9.56 20.24
C PRO A 143 -9.81 8.67 21.40
N GLU A 144 -11.08 8.26 21.39
CA GLU A 144 -11.66 7.33 22.37
C GLU A 144 -11.03 5.93 22.35
N CYS A 145 -10.40 5.55 21.24
CA CYS A 145 -9.72 4.27 21.11
C CYS A 145 -8.30 4.23 21.69
N ALA A 146 -7.79 5.34 22.28
CA ALA A 146 -6.41 5.46 22.74
C ALA A 146 -6.00 4.34 23.72
N GLY A 147 -6.87 3.97 24.67
CA GLY A 147 -6.60 2.92 25.67
C GLY A 147 -6.50 1.50 25.11
N LYS A 148 -6.94 1.26 23.89
CA LYS A 148 -6.95 -0.06 23.24
C LYS A 148 -6.15 -0.13 21.92
N THR A 149 -5.54 0.99 21.52
CA THR A 149 -4.68 1.05 20.34
C THR A 149 -3.22 0.83 20.74
N VAL A 150 -2.60 -0.21 20.17
CA VAL A 150 -1.23 -0.65 20.48
C VAL A 150 -0.42 -0.71 19.20
N VAL A 151 0.84 -0.27 19.25
CA VAL A 151 1.76 -0.46 18.12
C VAL A 151 2.22 -1.92 18.09
N PHE A 152 2.11 -2.54 16.94
CA PHE A 152 2.58 -3.88 16.65
C PHE A 152 3.31 -3.86 15.32
N HIS A 153 4.63 -3.76 15.36
CA HIS A 153 5.46 -3.68 14.19
C HIS A 153 5.37 -4.95 13.33
N ASN A 154 5.50 -4.79 12.02
CA ASN A 154 5.64 -5.93 11.11
C ASN A 154 6.81 -6.81 11.52
N LEU A 155 6.57 -8.11 11.59
CA LEU A 155 7.62 -9.10 11.88
C LEU A 155 8.26 -9.54 10.57
N LEU A 156 9.57 -9.41 10.49
CA LEU A 156 10.39 -9.85 9.37
C LEU A 156 11.41 -10.89 9.86
N ASP A 157 11.47 -12.00 9.17
CA ASP A 157 12.50 -13.01 9.41
C ASP A 157 13.81 -12.61 8.72
N LYS A 158 14.69 -11.95 9.49
CA LYS A 158 15.96 -11.42 8.98
C LYS A 158 16.86 -12.52 8.41
N GLU A 159 16.88 -13.68 9.02
CA GLU A 159 17.74 -14.78 8.57
C GLU A 159 17.21 -15.40 7.27
N GLU A 160 15.89 -15.53 7.14
CA GLU A 160 15.27 -15.99 5.91
C GLU A 160 15.46 -15.01 4.76
N ILE A 161 15.36 -13.68 5.01
CA ILE A 161 15.64 -12.63 4.02
C ILE A 161 17.08 -12.74 3.53
N LYS A 162 18.06 -12.81 4.45
CA LYS A 162 19.47 -12.96 4.11
C LYS A 162 19.73 -14.25 3.33
N ARG A 163 19.18 -15.35 3.78
CA ARG A 163 19.31 -16.64 3.10
C ARG A 163 18.76 -16.59 1.67
N LYS A 164 17.59 -15.98 1.48
CA LYS A 164 17.00 -15.82 0.14
C LYS A 164 17.78 -14.88 -0.77
N ALA A 165 18.48 -13.89 -0.22
CA ALA A 165 19.33 -12.99 -0.99
C ALA A 165 20.58 -13.68 -1.58
N GLU A 166 21.00 -14.82 -1.00
CA GLU A 166 22.10 -15.63 -1.53
C GLU A 166 21.68 -16.59 -2.64
N LEU A 167 20.37 -16.77 -2.88
CA LEU A 167 19.89 -17.66 -3.92
C LEU A 167 20.16 -17.06 -5.32
N PRO A 168 20.29 -17.90 -6.35
CA PRO A 168 20.42 -17.45 -7.73
C PRO A 168 19.27 -16.52 -8.13
N GLY A 169 19.59 -15.46 -8.86
CA GLY A 169 18.63 -14.45 -9.31
C GLY A 169 19.23 -13.04 -9.33
N GLY A 170 18.39 -12.03 -9.42
CA GLY A 170 18.80 -10.64 -9.50
C GLY A 170 18.88 -10.15 -10.94
N PHE A 171 19.71 -9.14 -11.17
CA PHE A 171 19.85 -8.53 -12.49
C PHE A 171 20.50 -9.51 -13.48
N SER A 172 19.90 -9.63 -14.65
CA SER A 172 20.38 -10.55 -15.73
C SER A 172 21.14 -9.84 -16.83
N ASP A 173 21.22 -8.51 -16.78
CA ASP A 173 21.96 -7.71 -17.76
C ASP A 173 23.43 -7.52 -17.37
N GLU A 174 24.25 -7.14 -18.34
CA GLU A 174 25.69 -6.86 -18.15
C GLU A 174 25.98 -5.37 -17.92
N TYR A 175 24.98 -4.62 -17.40
CA TYR A 175 25.13 -3.18 -17.16
C TYR A 175 26.29 -2.88 -16.21
N LYS A 176 27.17 -1.91 -16.56
CA LYS A 176 28.38 -1.57 -15.81
C LYS A 176 28.26 -0.32 -14.95
N GLY A 177 27.19 0.47 -15.13
CA GLY A 177 26.93 1.66 -14.31
C GLY A 177 26.24 1.30 -12.98
N LYS A 178 25.82 2.31 -12.25
CA LYS A 178 25.10 2.18 -10.98
C LYS A 178 23.68 1.65 -11.17
N ARG A 179 23.30 0.70 -10.35
CA ARG A 179 21.95 0.12 -10.33
C ARG A 179 21.12 0.69 -9.21
N ILE A 180 20.05 1.37 -9.56
CA ILE A 180 19.04 1.85 -8.64
C ILE A 180 17.90 0.83 -8.61
N LEU A 181 17.42 0.49 -7.43
CA LEU A 181 16.31 -0.45 -7.23
C LEU A 181 15.16 0.23 -6.50
N THR A 182 13.94 0.02 -7.00
CA THR A 182 12.70 0.25 -6.27
C THR A 182 11.84 -1.00 -6.25
N VAL A 183 11.25 -1.33 -5.11
CA VAL A 183 10.34 -2.48 -4.97
C VAL A 183 9.00 -2.00 -4.42
N GLY A 184 7.93 -2.18 -5.21
CA GLY A 184 6.61 -1.74 -4.79
C GLY A 184 5.53 -1.86 -5.85
N ARG A 185 4.27 -1.76 -5.44
CA ARG A 185 3.12 -1.78 -6.34
C ARG A 185 3.11 -0.56 -7.25
N LEU A 186 2.81 -0.71 -8.52
CA LEU A 186 2.69 0.39 -9.48
C LEU A 186 1.35 1.14 -9.30
N THR A 187 1.26 1.92 -8.24
CA THR A 187 0.07 2.68 -7.83
C THR A 187 0.40 4.17 -7.64
N ALA A 188 -0.61 5.02 -7.61
CA ALA A 188 -0.43 6.46 -7.39
C ALA A 188 0.25 6.80 -6.06
N GLN A 189 0.10 5.95 -5.04
CA GLN A 189 0.79 6.10 -3.75
C GLN A 189 2.31 6.15 -3.92
N LYS A 190 2.87 5.29 -4.77
CA LYS A 190 4.32 5.08 -4.92
C LYS A 190 5.01 6.08 -5.86
N ALA A 191 4.31 7.07 -6.37
CA ALA A 191 4.85 8.25 -7.07
C ALA A 191 5.90 7.97 -8.17
N TYR A 192 5.82 6.84 -8.87
CA TYR A 192 6.76 6.45 -9.94
C TYR A 192 6.93 7.50 -11.05
N GLU A 193 5.91 8.33 -11.27
CA GLU A 193 6.02 9.43 -12.24
C GLU A 193 7.14 10.40 -11.85
N THR A 194 7.35 10.63 -10.53
CA THR A 194 8.42 11.50 -10.01
C THR A 194 9.79 10.83 -10.17
N ALA A 195 9.88 9.51 -9.93
CA ALA A 195 11.11 8.74 -10.16
C ALA A 195 11.54 8.74 -11.64
N ILE A 196 10.57 8.61 -12.57
CA ILE A 196 10.84 8.67 -14.00
C ILE A 196 11.34 10.07 -14.40
N ASP A 197 10.75 11.14 -13.84
CA ASP A 197 11.22 12.51 -14.07
C ASP A 197 12.63 12.74 -13.49
N ALA A 198 12.94 12.18 -12.31
CA ALA A 198 14.29 12.20 -11.74
C ALA A 198 15.31 11.46 -12.63
N MET A 199 14.94 10.29 -13.15
CA MET A 199 15.79 9.55 -14.09
C MET A 199 16.07 10.34 -15.37
N LYS A 200 15.08 11.12 -15.86
CA LYS A 200 15.30 12.00 -17.01
C LYS A 200 16.36 13.06 -16.73
N LEU A 201 16.34 13.66 -15.53
CA LEU A 201 17.36 14.63 -15.11
C LEU A 201 18.75 13.99 -15.03
N LEU A 202 18.87 12.80 -14.45
CA LEU A 202 20.14 12.06 -14.38
C LEU A 202 20.70 11.75 -15.77
N LYS A 203 19.83 11.31 -16.70
CA LYS A 203 20.22 11.05 -18.08
C LYS A 203 20.72 12.31 -18.79
N ASP A 204 20.04 13.45 -18.59
CA ASP A 204 20.43 14.73 -19.19
C ASP A 204 21.79 15.23 -18.64
N GLN A 205 22.15 14.83 -17.42
CA GLN A 205 23.48 15.06 -16.79
C GLN A 205 24.53 14.02 -17.23
N SER A 206 24.18 13.06 -18.09
CA SER A 206 25.04 11.97 -18.56
C SER A 206 25.50 11.01 -17.45
N GLU A 207 24.73 10.90 -16.38
CA GLU A 207 25.00 9.94 -15.31
C GLU A 207 24.86 8.49 -15.80
N GLN A 208 25.79 7.64 -15.40
CA GLN A 208 25.83 6.23 -15.74
C GLN A 208 25.02 5.42 -14.73
N VAL A 209 23.70 5.60 -14.75
CA VAL A 209 22.77 4.94 -13.84
C VAL A 209 21.66 4.24 -14.61
N ARG A 210 21.10 3.17 -14.05
CA ARG A 210 19.93 2.46 -14.55
C ARG A 210 19.00 2.15 -13.39
N TRP A 211 17.72 2.44 -13.57
CA TRP A 211 16.71 2.28 -12.53
C TRP A 211 15.82 1.08 -12.83
N TYR A 212 15.78 0.15 -11.90
CA TYR A 212 15.00 -1.08 -12.00
C TYR A 212 13.86 -1.07 -11.00
N VAL A 213 12.67 -1.41 -11.45
CA VAL A 213 11.46 -1.45 -10.63
C VAL A 213 10.91 -2.87 -10.59
N LEU A 214 10.80 -3.43 -9.39
CA LEU A 214 10.12 -4.70 -9.15
C LEU A 214 8.71 -4.44 -8.63
N GLY A 215 7.70 -4.89 -9.36
CA GLY A 215 6.30 -4.78 -8.97
C GLY A 215 5.34 -4.70 -10.14
N GLU A 216 4.07 -4.85 -9.81
CA GLU A 216 2.95 -4.73 -10.74
C GLU A 216 1.89 -3.79 -10.19
N GLY A 217 1.00 -3.30 -11.06
CA GLY A 217 -0.10 -2.44 -10.65
C GLY A 217 -0.81 -1.76 -11.81
N GLU A 218 -1.87 -1.06 -11.46
CA GLU A 218 -2.78 -0.40 -12.41
C GLU A 218 -2.12 0.66 -13.29
N LEU A 219 -1.02 1.27 -12.82
CA LEU A 219 -0.32 2.33 -13.55
C LEU A 219 0.70 1.82 -14.56
N ARG A 220 0.96 0.50 -14.64
CA ARG A 220 2.02 -0.05 -15.51
C ARG A 220 2.00 0.53 -16.92
N LYS A 221 0.86 0.51 -17.59
CA LYS A 221 0.74 1.00 -18.97
C LYS A 221 1.05 2.50 -19.09
N LYS A 222 0.53 3.30 -18.15
CA LYS A 222 0.77 4.75 -18.12
C LYS A 222 2.24 5.08 -17.86
N LEU A 223 2.87 4.36 -16.93
CA LEU A 223 4.29 4.54 -16.61
C LEU A 223 5.18 4.12 -17.79
N GLN A 224 4.88 2.99 -18.43
CA GLN A 224 5.60 2.53 -19.60
C GLN A 224 5.54 3.55 -20.75
N GLN A 225 4.35 4.11 -21.01
CA GLN A 225 4.19 5.16 -22.02
C GLN A 225 5.04 6.39 -21.68
N LYS A 226 5.04 6.85 -20.42
CA LYS A 226 5.86 7.99 -19.98
C LYS A 226 7.36 7.72 -20.15
N ILE A 227 7.82 6.52 -19.83
CA ILE A 227 9.22 6.08 -20.02
C ILE A 227 9.61 6.19 -21.51
N GLU A 228 8.76 5.72 -22.41
CA GLU A 228 8.98 5.75 -23.85
C GLU A 228 8.97 7.19 -24.40
N GLU A 229 8.00 8.02 -23.99
CA GLU A 229 7.89 9.45 -24.37
C GLU A 229 9.13 10.26 -23.96
N LEU A 230 9.76 9.91 -22.83
CA LEU A 230 10.98 10.57 -22.33
C LEU A 230 12.28 9.93 -22.87
N GLY A 231 12.18 8.89 -23.70
CA GLY A 231 13.34 8.18 -24.25
C GLY A 231 14.16 7.43 -23.21
N LEU A 232 13.50 6.88 -22.17
CA LEU A 232 14.15 6.20 -21.03
C LEU A 232 14.01 4.67 -21.07
N ALA A 233 13.62 4.09 -22.20
CA ALA A 233 13.32 2.66 -22.29
C ALA A 233 14.48 1.74 -21.87
N GLU A 234 15.74 2.19 -22.06
CA GLU A 234 16.95 1.46 -21.67
C GLU A 234 17.45 1.83 -20.25
N ASP A 235 16.91 2.87 -19.65
CA ASP A 235 17.44 3.46 -18.41
C ASP A 235 16.50 3.29 -17.22
N PHE A 236 15.18 3.13 -17.46
CA PHE A 236 14.15 2.93 -16.43
C PHE A 236 13.30 1.70 -16.75
N LEU A 237 13.52 0.60 -16.05
CA LEU A 237 13.03 -0.72 -16.42
C LEU A 237 11.96 -1.23 -15.44
N LEU A 238 10.74 -1.46 -15.93
CA LEU A 238 9.67 -2.09 -15.17
C LEU A 238 9.75 -3.61 -15.32
N LEU A 239 10.43 -4.30 -14.42
CA LEU A 239 10.71 -5.73 -14.50
C LEU A 239 9.50 -6.63 -14.16
N GLY A 240 8.46 -6.07 -13.56
CA GLY A 240 7.31 -6.85 -13.10
C GLY A 240 7.48 -7.40 -11.68
N ALA A 241 6.49 -8.17 -11.22
CA ALA A 241 6.56 -8.84 -9.94
C ALA A 241 7.50 -10.04 -10.00
N VAL A 242 8.34 -10.21 -8.99
CA VAL A 242 9.26 -11.34 -8.84
C VAL A 242 8.96 -12.07 -7.54
N GLU A 243 9.14 -13.38 -7.51
CA GLU A 243 8.90 -14.20 -6.33
C GLU A 243 9.94 -13.94 -5.23
N ASN A 244 11.21 -13.80 -5.63
CA ASN A 244 12.32 -13.51 -4.73
C ASN A 244 13.02 -12.20 -5.12
N PRO A 245 12.71 -11.05 -4.48
CA PRO A 245 13.34 -9.78 -4.78
C PRO A 245 14.72 -9.61 -4.14
N TYR A 246 15.08 -10.41 -3.14
CA TYR A 246 16.25 -10.17 -2.29
C TYR A 246 17.60 -10.21 -3.03
N PRO A 247 17.84 -11.03 -4.07
CA PRO A 247 19.06 -10.92 -4.85
C PRO A 247 19.24 -9.57 -5.56
N TYR A 248 18.13 -8.88 -5.92
CA TYR A 248 18.18 -7.54 -6.51
C TYR A 248 18.60 -6.49 -5.47
N TYR A 249 18.07 -6.55 -4.24
CA TYR A 249 18.50 -5.68 -3.13
C TYR A 249 20.00 -5.81 -2.85
N ARG A 250 20.52 -7.03 -2.87
CA ARG A 250 21.94 -7.30 -2.64
C ARG A 250 22.84 -6.78 -3.76
N GLN A 251 22.34 -6.71 -4.97
CA GLN A 251 23.10 -6.36 -6.18
C GLN A 251 22.92 -4.89 -6.59
N CYS A 252 21.98 -4.15 -5.97
CA CYS A 252 21.82 -2.73 -6.27
C CYS A 252 22.87 -1.89 -5.54
N ASP A 253 23.21 -0.75 -6.14
CA ASP A 253 24.06 0.26 -5.51
C ASP A 253 23.25 1.20 -4.62
N LEU A 254 21.98 1.43 -4.95
CA LEU A 254 21.06 2.30 -4.24
C LEU A 254 19.66 1.75 -4.26
N TYR A 255 19.01 1.70 -3.11
CA TYR A 255 17.57 1.45 -2.99
C TYR A 255 16.83 2.78 -2.83
N VAL A 256 15.90 3.07 -3.72
CA VAL A 256 15.07 4.29 -3.69
C VAL A 256 13.62 3.92 -3.39
N HIS A 257 13.01 4.64 -2.45
CA HIS A 257 11.61 4.44 -2.07
C HIS A 257 10.85 5.76 -2.10
N GLU A 258 10.45 6.12 -3.30
CA GLU A 258 9.60 7.27 -3.54
C GLU A 258 8.13 6.93 -3.20
N THR A 259 7.54 7.66 -2.27
CA THR A 259 6.13 7.44 -1.89
C THR A 259 5.51 8.73 -1.36
N ARG A 260 4.22 8.92 -1.62
CA ARG A 260 3.45 10.08 -1.11
C ARG A 260 3.11 9.95 0.36
N PHE A 261 2.88 8.73 0.79
CA PHE A 261 2.57 8.37 2.18
C PHE A 261 2.85 6.87 2.40
N GLU A 262 3.18 6.52 3.64
CA GLU A 262 3.46 5.15 4.04
C GLU A 262 3.01 4.95 5.50
N GLY A 263 2.65 3.73 5.85
CA GLY A 263 2.48 3.34 7.25
C GLY A 263 3.81 2.96 7.87
N LYS A 264 4.32 1.78 7.47
CA LYS A 264 5.67 1.30 7.73
C LYS A 264 6.06 0.37 6.59
N SER A 265 6.99 0.81 5.75
CA SER A 265 7.33 0.09 4.52
C SER A 265 8.13 -1.19 4.82
N ILE A 266 7.57 -2.35 4.47
CA ILE A 266 8.29 -3.63 4.51
C ILE A 266 9.49 -3.59 3.56
N ALA A 267 9.34 -3.03 2.37
CA ALA A 267 10.39 -2.96 1.37
C ALA A 267 11.61 -2.12 1.83
N VAL A 268 11.39 -1.04 2.60
CA VAL A 268 12.47 -0.28 3.25
C VAL A 268 13.14 -1.11 4.34
N GLN A 269 12.37 -1.84 5.15
CA GLN A 269 12.94 -2.72 6.18
C GLN A 269 13.78 -3.86 5.57
N GLU A 270 13.34 -4.43 4.43
CA GLU A 270 14.09 -5.45 3.68
C GLU A 270 15.42 -4.87 3.16
N ALA A 271 15.41 -3.64 2.62
CA ALA A 271 16.62 -2.94 2.19
C ALA A 271 17.57 -2.70 3.36
N GLN A 272 17.07 -2.28 4.53
CA GLN A 272 17.88 -2.11 5.76
C GLN A 272 18.48 -3.44 6.24
N ILE A 273 17.71 -4.52 6.25
CA ILE A 273 18.19 -5.86 6.66
C ILE A 273 19.33 -6.33 5.75
N LEU A 274 19.25 -6.02 4.45
CA LEU A 274 20.25 -6.41 3.45
C LEU A 274 21.41 -5.40 3.30
N GLY A 275 21.40 -4.31 4.08
CA GLY A 275 22.49 -3.33 4.13
C GLY A 275 22.59 -2.45 2.89
N CYS A 276 21.47 -2.21 2.20
CA CYS A 276 21.45 -1.31 1.05
C CYS A 276 21.72 0.13 1.48
N THR A 277 22.34 0.92 0.61
CA THR A 277 22.26 2.39 0.68
C THR A 277 20.81 2.79 0.36
N ILE A 278 20.20 3.66 1.17
CA ILE A 278 18.76 3.94 1.11
C ILE A 278 18.51 5.43 0.91
N LEU A 279 17.70 5.75 -0.11
CA LEU A 279 17.12 7.06 -0.34
C LEU A 279 15.60 6.93 -0.29
N VAL A 280 14.92 7.68 0.56
CA VAL A 280 13.46 7.62 0.70
C VAL A 280 12.84 9.01 0.70
N SER A 281 11.63 9.12 0.18
CA SER A 281 10.87 10.37 0.25
C SER A 281 10.50 10.72 1.69
N ASP A 282 10.53 12.02 2.01
CA ASP A 282 10.23 12.57 3.32
C ASP A 282 8.72 12.55 3.62
N CYS A 283 8.22 11.40 4.09
CA CYS A 283 6.86 11.24 4.59
C CYS A 283 6.84 10.62 5.99
N SER A 284 5.70 10.67 6.68
CA SER A 284 5.57 10.26 8.09
C SER A 284 6.12 8.85 8.35
N GLY A 285 5.71 7.87 7.56
CA GLY A 285 6.15 6.48 7.73
C GLY A 285 7.64 6.25 7.45
N ASN A 286 8.24 7.01 6.52
CA ASN A 286 9.66 6.91 6.22
C ASN A 286 10.52 7.58 7.31
N ARG A 287 10.08 8.73 7.87
CA ARG A 287 10.75 9.39 9.01
C ARG A 287 10.83 8.52 10.26
N GLU A 288 9.88 7.61 10.44
CA GLU A 288 9.91 6.66 11.56
C GLU A 288 10.88 5.50 11.31
N GLN A 289 11.25 5.24 10.05
CA GLN A 289 12.09 4.11 9.65
C GLN A 289 13.53 4.48 9.38
N VAL A 290 13.79 5.71 8.93
CA VAL A 290 15.10 6.17 8.45
C VAL A 290 15.53 7.40 9.24
N GLU A 291 16.66 7.29 9.90
CA GLU A 291 17.36 8.41 10.53
C GLU A 291 18.24 9.11 9.48
N ASN A 292 17.82 10.31 9.08
CA ASN A 292 18.43 11.04 7.98
C ASN A 292 19.95 11.27 8.18
N GLY A 293 20.76 10.82 7.22
CA GLY A 293 22.20 10.92 7.24
C GLY A 293 22.90 9.88 8.12
N VAL A 294 22.17 8.94 8.75
CA VAL A 294 22.74 7.87 9.59
C VAL A 294 22.56 6.50 8.93
N ASP A 295 21.32 6.08 8.70
CA ASP A 295 21.01 4.78 8.10
C ASP A 295 20.26 4.89 6.76
N GLY A 296 20.15 6.10 6.22
CA GLY A 296 19.61 6.44 4.92
C GLY A 296 19.47 7.95 4.75
N VAL A 297 18.95 8.36 3.61
CA VAL A 297 18.71 9.77 3.27
C VAL A 297 17.23 10.01 3.05
N LEU A 298 16.70 11.08 3.65
CA LEU A 298 15.36 11.59 3.39
C LEU A 298 15.44 12.72 2.36
N CYS A 299 14.68 12.62 1.27
CA CYS A 299 14.56 13.65 0.23
C CYS A 299 13.12 14.13 0.08
N GLN A 300 12.93 15.32 -0.49
CA GLN A 300 11.60 15.76 -0.89
C GLN A 300 11.09 14.87 -2.03
N LEU A 301 9.78 14.67 -2.12
CA LEU A 301 9.15 13.94 -3.23
C LEU A 301 9.07 14.85 -4.47
N ASP A 302 10.24 15.21 -4.97
CA ASP A 302 10.44 16.07 -6.14
C ASP A 302 11.56 15.49 -7.01
N ALA A 303 11.40 15.56 -8.33
CA ALA A 303 12.33 14.93 -9.27
C ALA A 303 13.76 15.48 -9.18
N ARG A 304 13.90 16.79 -8.95
CA ARG A 304 15.21 17.43 -8.81
C ARG A 304 15.89 16.99 -7.52
N ASP A 305 15.18 17.07 -6.39
CA ASP A 305 15.73 16.70 -5.09
C ASP A 305 16.15 15.22 -5.07
N ILE A 306 15.31 14.33 -5.64
CA ILE A 306 15.69 12.91 -5.80
C ILE A 306 16.95 12.77 -6.66
N SER A 307 17.05 13.46 -7.81
CA SER A 307 18.21 13.34 -8.71
C SER A 307 19.49 13.92 -8.10
N GLU A 308 19.42 14.93 -7.25
CA GLU A 308 20.56 15.53 -6.56
C GLU A 308 21.13 14.63 -5.45
N HIS A 309 20.33 13.69 -4.93
CA HIS A 309 20.74 12.73 -3.90
C HIS A 309 21.18 11.37 -4.47
N ILE A 310 21.07 11.14 -5.77
CA ILE A 310 21.56 9.95 -6.48
C ILE A 310 22.96 10.18 -7.01
#